data_fd62a4ea0f91f38e9e3178ee9b0a6556
#
_entry.id   fd62a4ea0f91f38e9e3178ee9b0a6556
#
_cell.length_a   1.000
_cell.length_b   1.000
_cell.length_c   1.000
_cell.angle_alpha   90.00
_cell.angle_beta   90.00
_cell.angle_gamma   90.00
#
_symmetry.space_group_name_H-M   'P 1'
#
loop_
_entity.id
_entity.type
_entity.pdbx_description
1 polymer ?
#
loop_
_entity_poly.entity_id
_entity_poly.type
_entity_poly.pdbx_seq_one_letter_code
_entity_poly.pdbx_strand_id
1 'polypeptide(L)'
;FTDERPAPDLMMRLDLVALATVCDVVPLVGLNRAFVAQGLKIMAKRQNPGLASLADVAGMKTAPNAYALGFLLGPRINAGGRSGASETGVRLLATDRTDEAVGLAARLDLYNQERRQIEEGIRQQAIDRAEAMIGDGDIGKSGTGKSGAGKSGAGKSGTDVLVLADRDWHEGVIGIVAGRLRERFGKPACVIALGSDG
;
A
#
# COMPACT_ATOMS: atom_id res chain seq x y z
N PHE A 1 -36.72 0.65 -9.60
CA PHE A 1 -36.77 2.10 -9.55
C PHE A 1 -38.12 2.58 -10.03
N THR A 2 -38.75 3.50 -9.32
CA THR A 2 -40.03 4.10 -9.63
C THR A 2 -39.82 5.60 -9.98
N ASP A 3 -40.83 6.27 -10.52
CA ASP A 3 -40.77 7.69 -10.80
C ASP A 3 -40.40 8.54 -9.58
N GLU A 4 -40.67 8.07 -8.37
CA GLU A 4 -40.32 8.71 -7.10
C GLU A 4 -38.83 8.50 -6.71
N ARG A 5 -38.16 7.50 -7.28
CA ARG A 5 -36.74 7.21 -7.03
C ARG A 5 -36.01 6.94 -8.36
N PRO A 6 -35.50 7.98 -9.02
CA PRO A 6 -34.79 7.81 -10.26
C PRO A 6 -33.52 6.94 -10.05
N ALA A 7 -33.16 6.21 -11.09
CA ALA A 7 -31.93 5.42 -11.05
C ALA A 7 -30.71 6.34 -10.80
N PRO A 8 -29.78 5.97 -9.91
CA PRO A 8 -28.57 6.75 -9.68
C PRO A 8 -27.70 6.79 -10.95
N ASP A 9 -27.08 7.92 -11.21
CA ASP A 9 -26.07 8.04 -12.27
C ASP A 9 -24.79 7.32 -11.86
N LEU A 10 -24.67 6.05 -12.26
CA LEU A 10 -23.51 5.21 -11.94
C LEU A 10 -22.24 5.69 -12.67
N MET A 11 -22.36 6.42 -13.77
CA MET A 11 -21.19 6.95 -14.48
C MET A 11 -20.44 7.97 -13.63
N MET A 12 -21.14 8.72 -12.80
CA MET A 12 -20.55 9.69 -11.88
C MET A 12 -19.79 9.02 -10.72
N ARG A 13 -19.99 7.72 -10.48
CA ARG A 13 -19.30 6.95 -9.43
C ARG A 13 -18.08 6.19 -9.96
N LEU A 14 -17.72 6.36 -11.22
CA LEU A 14 -16.53 5.71 -11.79
C LEU A 14 -15.22 6.22 -11.18
N ASP A 15 -15.21 7.38 -10.54
CA ASP A 15 -14.08 7.84 -9.73
C ASP A 15 -13.74 6.90 -8.58
N LEU A 16 -14.75 6.41 -7.85
CA LEU A 16 -14.59 5.40 -6.78
C LEU A 16 -14.18 4.04 -7.34
N VAL A 17 -14.76 3.64 -8.49
CA VAL A 17 -14.38 2.39 -9.18
C VAL A 17 -12.91 2.45 -9.62
N ALA A 18 -12.46 3.59 -10.17
CA ALA A 18 -11.07 3.77 -10.56
C ALA A 18 -10.13 3.66 -9.35
N LEU A 19 -10.49 4.32 -8.23
CA LEU A 19 -9.70 4.24 -7.00
C LEU A 19 -9.58 2.79 -6.52
N ALA A 20 -10.69 2.08 -6.37
CA ALA A 20 -10.71 0.69 -5.91
C ALA A 20 -9.89 -0.21 -6.84
N THR A 21 -10.14 -0.15 -8.16
CA THR A 21 -9.45 -0.97 -9.16
C THR A 21 -7.92 -0.82 -9.09
N VAL A 22 -7.43 0.41 -8.93
CA VAL A 22 -5.98 0.67 -8.84
C VAL A 22 -5.42 0.27 -7.48
N CYS A 23 -6.13 0.57 -6.38
CA CYS A 23 -5.67 0.25 -5.03
C CYS A 23 -5.56 -1.26 -4.78
N ASP A 24 -6.45 -2.05 -5.39
CA ASP A 24 -6.44 -3.51 -5.29
C ASP A 24 -5.55 -4.19 -6.36
N VAL A 25 -4.76 -3.38 -7.07
CA VAL A 25 -3.77 -3.86 -8.07
C VAL A 25 -4.42 -4.74 -9.15
N VAL A 26 -5.68 -4.45 -9.50
CA VAL A 26 -6.41 -5.20 -10.54
C VAL A 26 -5.75 -4.91 -11.90
N PRO A 27 -5.51 -5.92 -12.75
CA PRO A 27 -4.93 -5.72 -14.07
C PRO A 27 -5.73 -4.72 -14.93
N LEU A 28 -5.05 -3.68 -15.42
CA LEU A 28 -5.67 -2.61 -16.22
C LEU A 28 -5.82 -3.03 -17.70
N VAL A 29 -6.63 -4.06 -17.94
CA VAL A 29 -6.96 -4.60 -19.26
C VAL A 29 -8.48 -4.57 -19.51
N GLY A 30 -8.91 -4.55 -20.76
CA GLY A 30 -10.32 -4.59 -21.12
C GLY A 30 -11.18 -3.54 -20.37
N LEU A 31 -12.25 -3.98 -19.73
CA LEU A 31 -13.18 -3.11 -18.99
C LEU A 31 -12.53 -2.40 -17.81
N ASN A 32 -11.62 -3.03 -17.09
CA ASN A 32 -10.93 -2.41 -15.96
C ASN A 32 -10.17 -1.17 -16.41
N ARG A 33 -9.47 -1.25 -17.54
CA ARG A 33 -8.78 -0.10 -18.14
C ARG A 33 -9.76 1.00 -18.55
N ALA A 34 -10.90 0.65 -19.12
CA ALA A 34 -11.91 1.60 -19.54
C ALA A 34 -12.52 2.32 -18.33
N PHE A 35 -12.86 1.60 -17.27
CA PHE A 35 -13.39 2.17 -16.04
C PHE A 35 -12.39 3.11 -15.36
N VAL A 36 -11.12 2.71 -15.27
CA VAL A 36 -10.08 3.57 -14.68
C VAL A 36 -9.88 4.82 -15.55
N ALA A 37 -9.78 4.69 -16.86
CA ALA A 37 -9.60 5.82 -17.76
C ALA A 37 -10.77 6.83 -17.67
N GLN A 38 -11.99 6.35 -17.59
CA GLN A 38 -13.17 7.20 -17.43
C GLN A 38 -13.28 7.75 -16.00
N GLY A 39 -13.04 6.95 -14.99
CA GLY A 39 -13.09 7.37 -13.59
C GLY A 39 -12.07 8.47 -13.26
N LEU A 40 -10.87 8.43 -13.84
CA LEU A 40 -9.88 9.51 -13.71
C LEU A 40 -10.42 10.85 -14.27
N LYS A 41 -11.17 10.81 -15.38
CA LYS A 41 -11.82 12.03 -15.93
C LYS A 41 -12.91 12.57 -15.01
N ILE A 42 -13.68 11.67 -14.38
CA ILE A 42 -14.72 12.07 -13.40
C ILE A 42 -14.04 12.65 -12.15
N MET A 43 -13.02 11.97 -11.62
CA MET A 43 -12.25 12.42 -10.45
C MET A 43 -11.63 13.81 -10.67
N ALA A 44 -11.16 14.10 -11.88
CA ALA A 44 -10.61 15.41 -12.23
C ALA A 44 -11.63 16.56 -12.09
N LYS A 45 -12.94 16.27 -12.15
CA LYS A 45 -14.00 17.27 -11.91
C LYS A 45 -14.19 17.62 -10.43
N ARG A 46 -13.58 16.84 -9.52
CA ARG A 46 -13.60 17.08 -8.06
C ARG A 46 -15.02 17.17 -7.46
N GLN A 47 -15.96 16.43 -8.00
CA GLN A 47 -17.37 16.47 -7.55
C GLN A 47 -17.63 15.63 -6.29
N ASN A 48 -16.78 14.63 -6.00
CA ASN A 48 -16.83 13.90 -4.75
C ASN A 48 -16.00 14.67 -3.70
N PRO A 49 -16.64 15.23 -2.62
CA PRO A 49 -15.93 16.03 -1.61
C PRO A 49 -14.83 15.22 -0.90
N GLY A 50 -15.07 13.94 -0.66
CA GLY A 50 -14.09 13.06 0.00
C GLY A 50 -12.83 12.87 -0.84
N LEU A 51 -12.96 12.53 -2.12
CA LEU A 51 -11.83 12.39 -3.03
C LEU A 51 -11.11 13.73 -3.26
N ALA A 52 -11.84 14.83 -3.35
CA ALA A 52 -11.27 16.15 -3.48
C ALA A 52 -10.41 16.53 -2.26
N SER A 53 -10.95 16.38 -1.05
CA SER A 53 -10.23 16.65 0.20
C SER A 53 -9.02 15.72 0.39
N LEU A 54 -9.17 14.45 0.01
CA LEU A 54 -8.06 13.48 0.08
C LEU A 54 -6.93 13.86 -0.88
N ALA A 55 -7.26 14.33 -2.08
CA ALA A 55 -6.28 14.81 -3.05
C ALA A 55 -5.54 16.06 -2.54
N ASP A 56 -6.23 16.95 -1.85
CA ASP A 56 -5.64 18.17 -1.27
C ASP A 56 -4.64 17.84 -0.15
N VAL A 57 -5.02 17.02 0.83
CA VAL A 57 -4.10 16.62 1.91
C VAL A 57 -2.95 15.73 1.39
N ALA A 58 -3.15 15.03 0.28
CA ALA A 58 -2.11 14.29 -0.42
C ALA A 58 -1.14 15.18 -1.21
N GLY A 59 -1.42 16.49 -1.31
CA GLY A 59 -0.61 17.45 -2.04
C GLY A 59 -0.67 17.27 -3.56
N MET A 60 -1.75 16.73 -4.11
CA MET A 60 -1.91 16.55 -5.55
C MET A 60 -2.06 17.89 -6.27
N LYS A 61 -1.08 18.24 -7.10
CA LYS A 61 -1.06 19.49 -7.90
C LYS A 61 -1.40 19.26 -9.37
N THR A 62 -1.50 18.03 -9.80
CA THR A 62 -1.73 17.64 -11.20
C THR A 62 -3.02 16.83 -11.32
N ALA A 63 -3.49 16.64 -12.54
CA ALA A 63 -4.65 15.79 -12.81
C ALA A 63 -4.43 14.36 -12.25
N PRO A 64 -5.49 13.71 -11.73
CA PRO A 64 -5.38 12.35 -11.21
C PRO A 64 -4.94 11.37 -12.28
N ASN A 65 -4.08 10.43 -11.90
CA ASN A 65 -3.60 9.35 -12.72
C ASN A 65 -3.46 8.06 -11.89
N ALA A 66 -3.20 6.94 -12.54
CA ALA A 66 -3.11 5.65 -11.83
C ALA A 66 -2.02 5.65 -10.74
N TYR A 67 -0.89 6.33 -10.96
CA TYR A 67 0.15 6.48 -9.93
C TYR A 67 -0.38 7.21 -8.69
N ALA A 68 -1.07 8.33 -8.88
CA ALA A 68 -1.65 9.08 -7.78
C ALA A 68 -2.67 8.26 -6.98
N LEU A 69 -3.51 7.46 -7.65
CA LEU A 69 -4.45 6.56 -6.98
C LEU A 69 -3.72 5.50 -6.16
N GLY A 70 -2.75 4.81 -6.74
CA GLY A 70 -2.05 3.71 -6.08
C GLY A 70 -1.06 4.15 -5.00
N PHE A 71 -0.40 5.30 -5.17
CA PHE A 71 0.71 5.71 -4.30
C PHE A 71 0.44 6.95 -3.43
N LEU A 72 -0.56 7.76 -3.75
CA LEU A 72 -0.94 8.90 -2.94
C LEU A 72 -2.25 8.69 -2.20
N LEU A 73 -3.35 8.35 -2.90
CA LEU A 73 -4.67 8.25 -2.28
C LEU A 73 -4.88 6.90 -1.59
N GLY A 74 -4.59 5.79 -2.27
CA GLY A 74 -4.78 4.44 -1.76
C GLY A 74 -4.11 4.16 -0.41
N PRO A 75 -2.84 4.50 -0.21
CA PRO A 75 -2.17 4.32 1.08
C PRO A 75 -2.84 5.04 2.25
N ARG A 76 -3.48 6.20 2.02
CA ARG A 76 -4.22 6.95 3.04
C ARG A 76 -5.53 6.26 3.41
N ILE A 77 -6.29 5.82 2.42
CA ILE A 77 -7.51 5.02 2.64
C ILE A 77 -7.19 3.75 3.42
N ASN A 78 -6.16 3.01 2.99
CA ASN A 78 -5.76 1.75 3.61
C ASN A 78 -5.17 1.93 5.01
N ALA A 79 -4.62 3.10 5.35
CA ALA A 79 -4.08 3.37 6.68
C ALA A 79 -5.16 3.34 7.76
N GLY A 80 -6.39 3.80 7.47
CA GLY A 80 -7.52 3.71 8.39
C GLY A 80 -7.83 2.26 8.82
N GLY A 81 -7.81 1.32 7.88
CA GLY A 81 -8.02 -0.11 8.17
C GLY A 81 -6.93 -0.74 9.03
N ARG A 82 -5.69 -0.27 8.92
CA ARG A 82 -4.54 -0.76 9.70
C ARG A 82 -4.47 -0.19 11.13
N SER A 83 -5.14 0.93 11.36
CA SER A 83 -5.20 1.61 12.67
C SER A 83 -6.50 1.31 13.44
N GLY A 84 -7.30 0.31 13.02
CA GLY A 84 -8.60 0.01 13.61
C GLY A 84 -9.71 1.03 13.31
N ALA A 85 -9.47 1.98 12.39
CA ALA A 85 -10.39 3.06 12.02
C ALA A 85 -10.90 2.92 10.57
N SER A 86 -11.20 1.70 10.13
CA SER A 86 -11.66 1.38 8.76
C SER A 86 -12.90 2.17 8.34
N GLU A 87 -13.77 2.50 9.28
CA GLU A 87 -14.96 3.32 9.04
C GLU A 87 -14.63 4.73 8.52
N THR A 88 -13.48 5.29 8.90
CA THR A 88 -13.06 6.64 8.48
C THR A 88 -12.95 6.75 6.95
N GLY A 89 -12.39 5.74 6.30
CA GLY A 89 -12.27 5.68 4.85
C GLY A 89 -13.62 5.60 4.14
N VAL A 90 -14.51 4.74 4.66
CA VAL A 90 -15.87 4.59 4.12
C VAL A 90 -16.66 5.88 4.25
N ARG A 91 -16.63 6.52 5.42
CA ARG A 91 -17.31 7.79 5.67
C ARG A 91 -16.77 8.90 4.77
N LEU A 92 -15.45 8.99 4.58
CA LEU A 92 -14.86 9.96 3.66
C LEU A 92 -15.38 9.82 2.25
N LEU A 93 -15.45 8.60 1.73
CA LEU A 93 -15.86 8.36 0.34
C LEU A 93 -17.38 8.49 0.13
N ALA A 94 -18.17 8.38 1.21
CA ALA A 94 -19.62 8.42 1.19
C ALA A 94 -20.23 9.79 1.54
N THR A 95 -19.47 10.70 2.17
CA THR A 95 -20.02 12.00 2.60
C THR A 95 -20.20 12.95 1.41
N ASP A 96 -21.31 13.70 1.44
CA ASP A 96 -21.57 14.79 0.52
C ASP A 96 -21.21 16.17 1.15
N ARG A 97 -20.72 16.18 2.40
CA ARG A 97 -20.39 17.38 3.15
C ARG A 97 -18.90 17.68 3.08
N THR A 98 -18.55 18.85 2.56
CA THR A 98 -17.16 19.27 2.40
C THR A 98 -16.44 19.47 3.74
N ASP A 99 -17.14 20.04 4.75
CA ASP A 99 -16.57 20.25 6.08
C ASP A 99 -16.19 18.91 6.76
N GLU A 100 -17.06 17.91 6.68
CA GLU A 100 -16.78 16.58 7.17
C GLU A 100 -15.64 15.89 6.39
N ALA A 101 -15.66 16.00 5.05
CA ALA A 101 -14.64 15.42 4.18
C ALA A 101 -13.23 15.93 4.51
N VAL A 102 -13.07 17.23 4.75
CA VAL A 102 -11.79 17.84 5.14
C VAL A 102 -11.27 17.23 6.44
N GLY A 103 -12.11 17.10 7.46
CA GLY A 103 -11.73 16.51 8.75
C GLY A 103 -11.33 15.02 8.64
N LEU A 104 -12.12 14.25 7.88
CA LEU A 104 -11.85 12.81 7.65
C LEU A 104 -10.58 12.59 6.82
N ALA A 105 -10.35 13.40 5.78
CA ALA A 105 -9.14 13.34 4.96
C ALA A 105 -7.88 13.65 5.78
N ALA A 106 -7.91 14.66 6.63
CA ALA A 106 -6.80 15.00 7.52
C ALA A 106 -6.48 13.85 8.51
N ARG A 107 -7.50 13.18 9.05
CA ARG A 107 -7.30 12.01 9.92
C ARG A 107 -6.66 10.84 9.18
N LEU A 108 -7.10 10.55 7.96
CA LEU A 108 -6.48 9.49 7.15
C LEU A 108 -5.03 9.81 6.77
N ASP A 109 -4.71 11.08 6.52
CA ASP A 109 -3.33 11.49 6.27
C ASP A 109 -2.45 11.30 7.53
N LEU A 110 -2.97 11.63 8.71
CA LEU A 110 -2.28 11.40 9.97
C LEU A 110 -2.01 9.89 10.17
N TYR A 111 -3.01 9.02 10.03
CA TYR A 111 -2.83 7.57 10.13
C TYR A 111 -1.80 7.04 9.11
N ASN A 112 -1.77 7.60 7.90
CA ASN A 112 -0.78 7.21 6.92
C ASN A 112 0.65 7.68 7.28
N GLN A 113 0.80 8.85 7.92
CA GLN A 113 2.08 9.33 8.43
C GLN A 113 2.58 8.44 9.57
N GLU A 114 1.73 8.13 10.56
CA GLU A 114 2.03 7.21 11.66
C GLU A 114 2.45 5.83 11.15
N ARG A 115 1.66 5.27 10.21
CA ARG A 115 2.01 3.99 9.57
C ARG A 115 3.39 4.03 8.92
N ARG A 116 3.74 5.11 8.22
CA ARG A 116 5.05 5.24 7.57
C ARG A 116 6.19 5.32 8.58
N GLN A 117 5.99 5.98 9.71
CA GLN A 117 6.99 6.05 10.78
C GLN A 117 7.22 4.68 11.40
N ILE A 118 6.14 3.95 11.71
CA ILE A 118 6.21 2.57 12.24
C ILE A 118 6.89 1.65 11.22
N GLU A 119 6.49 1.70 9.94
CA GLU A 119 7.07 0.91 8.86
C GLU A 119 8.59 1.15 8.75
N GLU A 120 9.02 2.41 8.76
CA GLU A 120 10.43 2.77 8.63
C GLU A 120 11.26 2.26 9.80
N GLY A 121 10.75 2.39 11.04
CA GLY A 121 11.42 1.86 12.23
C GLY A 121 11.60 0.34 12.17
N ILE A 122 10.52 -0.39 11.86
CA ILE A 122 10.55 -1.85 11.75
C ILE A 122 11.43 -2.28 10.57
N ARG A 123 11.34 -1.59 9.44
CA ARG A 123 12.15 -1.88 8.26
C ARG A 123 13.64 -1.80 8.57
N GLN A 124 14.09 -0.76 9.27
CA GLN A 124 15.51 -0.62 9.62
C GLN A 124 15.96 -1.75 10.56
N GLN A 125 15.21 -2.03 11.61
CA GLN A 125 15.51 -3.14 12.53
C GLN A 125 15.60 -4.50 11.80
N ALA A 126 14.66 -4.74 10.89
CA ALA A 126 14.61 -5.97 10.12
C ALA A 126 15.80 -6.10 9.14
N ILE A 127 16.22 -4.98 8.53
CA ILE A 127 17.41 -4.95 7.67
C ILE A 127 18.66 -5.27 8.49
N ASP A 128 18.88 -4.62 9.63
CA ASP A 128 20.06 -4.82 10.47
C ASP A 128 20.17 -6.28 10.93
N ARG A 129 19.03 -6.90 11.31
CA ARG A 129 18.99 -8.32 11.67
C ARG A 129 19.24 -9.24 10.48
N ALA A 130 18.68 -8.93 9.31
CA ALA A 130 18.90 -9.72 8.11
C ALA A 130 20.39 -9.68 7.67
N GLU A 131 21.04 -8.52 7.75
CA GLU A 131 22.46 -8.35 7.46
C GLU A 131 23.33 -9.17 8.43
N ALA A 132 23.00 -9.15 9.72
CA ALA A 132 23.68 -9.98 10.71
C ALA A 132 23.52 -11.48 10.47
N MET A 133 22.36 -11.93 9.95
CA MET A 133 22.12 -13.35 9.62
C MET A 133 22.86 -13.80 8.36
N ILE A 134 23.01 -12.92 7.36
CA ILE A 134 23.64 -13.26 6.09
C ILE A 134 25.18 -13.22 6.21
N GLY A 135 25.71 -12.38 7.13
CA GLY A 135 27.16 -12.15 7.28
C GLY A 135 27.75 -11.31 6.15
N ASP A 136 28.95 -10.77 6.39
CA ASP A 136 29.62 -9.80 5.49
C ASP A 136 30.00 -10.34 4.09
N GLY A 137 29.74 -11.61 3.80
CA GLY A 137 30.23 -12.28 2.59
C GLY A 137 29.26 -12.37 1.41
N ASP A 138 27.98 -12.07 1.60
CA ASP A 138 26.92 -12.35 0.59
C ASP A 138 26.15 -11.11 0.12
N ILE A 139 26.48 -9.94 0.62
CA ILE A 139 25.83 -8.68 0.23
C ILE A 139 26.54 -8.12 -1.02
N GLY A 140 26.00 -8.40 -2.20
CA GLY A 140 26.46 -7.67 -3.39
C GLY A 140 26.66 -8.43 -4.69
N LYS A 141 26.08 -9.63 -4.86
CA LYS A 141 26.10 -10.30 -6.18
C LYS A 141 24.70 -10.55 -6.74
N SER A 142 23.96 -9.48 -7.01
CA SER A 142 22.92 -9.50 -8.02
C SER A 142 23.58 -9.18 -9.37
N GLY A 143 24.06 -10.15 -10.06
CA GLY A 143 24.72 -10.04 -11.35
C GLY A 143 24.55 -11.31 -12.15
N THR A 144 23.61 -11.27 -13.10
CA THR A 144 23.54 -12.02 -14.37
C THR A 144 24.23 -13.38 -14.42
N GLY A 145 23.38 -14.39 -14.63
CA GLY A 145 23.74 -15.79 -14.76
C GLY A 145 24.89 -16.11 -15.72
N LYS A 146 25.65 -17.13 -15.32
CA LYS A 146 26.22 -18.13 -16.22
C LYS A 146 26.25 -19.48 -15.48
N SER A 147 25.54 -20.43 -16.06
CA SER A 147 25.60 -21.84 -15.74
C SER A 147 27.03 -22.35 -15.86
N GLY A 148 27.55 -22.92 -14.80
CA GLY A 148 28.85 -23.62 -14.79
C GLY A 148 28.84 -24.71 -13.76
N ALA A 149 28.95 -25.95 -14.23
CA ALA A 149 28.90 -27.18 -13.45
C ALA A 149 30.00 -27.30 -12.38
N GLY A 150 29.61 -27.80 -11.21
CA GLY A 150 30.35 -28.69 -10.37
C GLY A 150 31.61 -28.17 -9.68
N LYS A 151 31.48 -27.94 -8.33
CA LYS A 151 32.51 -28.40 -7.36
C LYS A 151 31.85 -28.43 -5.98
N SER A 152 31.79 -29.65 -5.42
CA SER A 152 31.50 -29.92 -4.01
C SER A 152 32.60 -29.27 -3.16
N GLY A 153 32.24 -28.22 -2.44
CA GLY A 153 33.09 -27.61 -1.42
C GLY A 153 32.16 -27.26 -0.25
N ALA A 154 32.54 -27.69 0.97
CA ALA A 154 31.81 -27.44 2.22
C ALA A 154 31.37 -25.97 2.29
N GLY A 155 30.05 -25.75 2.08
CA GLY A 155 29.48 -24.46 1.82
C GLY A 155 29.38 -23.65 3.10
N LYS A 156 29.66 -22.38 2.99
CA LYS A 156 29.15 -21.36 3.87
C LYS A 156 27.63 -21.49 3.87
N SER A 157 27.04 -21.73 5.03
CA SER A 157 25.60 -21.78 5.26
C SER A 157 25.03 -20.37 5.01
N GLY A 158 24.77 -20.01 3.77
CA GLY A 158 23.99 -18.83 3.44
C GLY A 158 22.54 -19.10 3.79
N THR A 159 21.93 -18.23 4.56
CA THR A 159 20.50 -18.30 4.88
C THR A 159 19.68 -18.15 3.60
N ASP A 160 19.01 -19.21 3.15
CA ASP A 160 18.21 -19.20 1.92
C ASP A 160 16.87 -18.46 2.09
N VAL A 161 16.38 -18.37 3.32
CA VAL A 161 15.12 -17.72 3.69
C VAL A 161 15.36 -16.83 4.92
N LEU A 162 14.89 -15.60 4.87
CA LEU A 162 14.93 -14.71 6.01
C LEU A 162 13.69 -14.93 6.88
N VAL A 163 13.86 -15.34 8.12
CA VAL A 163 12.79 -15.46 9.11
C VAL A 163 13.12 -14.55 10.28
N LEU A 164 12.34 -13.50 10.45
CA LEU A 164 12.56 -12.46 11.45
C LEU A 164 11.30 -12.29 12.29
N ALA A 165 11.45 -12.17 13.60
CA ALA A 165 10.33 -12.01 14.53
C ALA A 165 10.69 -11.01 15.63
N ASP A 166 9.69 -10.24 16.05
CA ASP A 166 9.80 -9.35 17.20
C ASP A 166 8.45 -9.10 17.87
N ARG A 167 8.46 -8.84 19.18
CA ARG A 167 7.25 -8.51 19.96
C ARG A 167 6.77 -7.08 19.72
N ASP A 168 7.68 -6.18 19.42
CA ASP A 168 7.39 -4.76 19.23
C ASP A 168 7.01 -4.41 17.78
N TRP A 169 6.96 -5.40 16.90
CA TRP A 169 6.59 -5.18 15.51
C TRP A 169 5.08 -5.16 15.32
N HIS A 170 4.60 -4.16 14.60
CA HIS A 170 3.18 -3.97 14.37
C HIS A 170 2.68 -4.84 13.20
N GLU A 171 1.65 -5.67 13.44
CA GLU A 171 1.06 -6.60 12.48
C GLU A 171 0.61 -5.92 11.17
N GLY A 172 0.11 -4.68 11.24
CA GLY A 172 -0.37 -3.92 10.09
C GLY A 172 0.71 -3.55 9.06
N VAL A 173 2.01 -3.69 9.38
CA VAL A 173 3.11 -3.28 8.49
C VAL A 173 4.11 -4.39 8.16
N ILE A 174 4.13 -5.52 8.90
CA ILE A 174 5.10 -6.61 8.70
C ILE A 174 5.10 -7.15 7.26
N GLY A 175 3.95 -7.24 6.60
CA GLY A 175 3.87 -7.68 5.20
C GLY A 175 4.59 -6.73 4.23
N ILE A 176 4.54 -5.42 4.50
CA ILE A 176 5.26 -4.41 3.70
C ILE A 176 6.75 -4.57 3.91
N VAL A 177 7.19 -4.76 5.17
CA VAL A 177 8.60 -4.98 5.53
C VAL A 177 9.14 -6.25 4.89
N ALA A 178 8.39 -7.36 4.91
CA ALA A 178 8.77 -8.60 4.24
C ALA A 178 9.00 -8.40 2.73
N GLY A 179 8.12 -7.63 2.06
CA GLY A 179 8.29 -7.24 0.67
C GLY A 179 9.60 -6.47 0.42
N ARG A 180 9.92 -5.51 1.28
CA ARG A 180 11.16 -4.72 1.20
C ARG A 180 12.43 -5.55 1.42
N LEU A 181 12.39 -6.48 2.38
CA LEU A 181 13.50 -7.41 2.60
C LEU A 181 13.73 -8.29 1.37
N ARG A 182 12.66 -8.84 0.80
CA ARG A 182 12.74 -9.64 -0.43
C ARG A 182 13.34 -8.85 -1.59
N GLU A 183 12.93 -7.60 -1.77
CA GLU A 183 13.48 -6.71 -2.83
C GLU A 183 14.96 -6.42 -2.61
N ARG A 184 15.36 -6.14 -1.36
CA ARG A 184 16.76 -5.80 -1.01
C ARG A 184 17.72 -6.98 -1.10
N PHE A 185 17.31 -8.13 -0.56
CA PHE A 185 18.21 -9.28 -0.41
C PHE A 185 18.03 -10.37 -1.47
N GLY A 186 16.99 -10.27 -2.31
CA GLY A 186 16.69 -11.28 -3.33
C GLY A 186 16.32 -12.65 -2.77
N LYS A 187 15.94 -12.71 -1.46
CA LYS A 187 15.61 -13.94 -0.73
C LYS A 187 14.16 -13.93 -0.27
N PRO A 188 13.48 -15.07 -0.16
CA PRO A 188 12.19 -15.16 0.53
C PRO A 188 12.31 -14.60 1.94
N ALA A 189 11.32 -13.82 2.39
CA ALA A 189 11.33 -13.23 3.71
C ALA A 189 10.00 -13.48 4.43
N CYS A 190 10.07 -13.94 5.67
CA CYS A 190 8.98 -14.09 6.60
C CYS A 190 9.22 -13.15 7.78
N VAL A 191 8.29 -12.24 8.03
CA VAL A 191 8.35 -11.26 9.12
C VAL A 191 7.16 -11.47 10.04
N ILE A 192 7.42 -11.65 11.32
CA ILE A 192 6.44 -12.07 12.31
C ILE A 192 6.35 -11.02 13.41
N ALA A 193 5.15 -10.53 13.69
CA ALA A 193 4.83 -9.79 14.90
C ALA A 193 4.39 -10.82 15.96
N LEU A 194 5.10 -10.89 17.08
CA LEU A 194 4.74 -11.78 18.17
C LEU A 194 3.70 -11.08 19.06
N GLY A 195 2.52 -11.67 19.20
CA GLY A 195 1.50 -11.17 20.10
C GLY A 195 1.91 -11.27 21.57
N SER A 196 1.15 -10.60 22.45
CA SER A 196 1.35 -10.67 23.92
C SER A 196 1.15 -12.07 24.49
N ASP A 197 0.43 -12.93 23.79
CA ASP A 197 0.03 -14.27 24.22
C ASP A 197 0.93 -15.40 23.68
N GLY A 198 2.02 -15.08 23.03
CA GLY A 198 3.08 -15.99 22.57
C GLY A 198 2.92 -16.42 21.15
#